data_183199ad58dedf1143235d058994f650
#
_entry.id   183199ad58dedf1143235d058994f650
#
_cell.length_a   1.000
_cell.length_b   1.000
_cell.length_c   1.000
_cell.angle_alpha   90.00
_cell.angle_beta   90.00
_cell.angle_gamma   90.00
#
_symmetry.space_group_name_H-M   'P 1'
#
loop_
_entity.id
_entity.type
_entity.pdbx_description
1 polymer ?
#
loop_
_entity_poly.entity_id
_entity_poly.type
_entity_poly.pdbx_seq_one_letter_code
_entity_poly.pdbx_strand_id
1 'polypeptide(L)'
;MVRNLSALVAFVVLCELAGVIGSIFTISSIPTWYAVLRKPWFTPPNWLFGPIWLTLYFLMGISLYLVFESKRNKAKEKPALWAFGIQLFLNVLWSVLFFGMHYLLYGFIEIVLLWISIAVTIILFFKVSKVAAYLLLPYILWVTIAASLNYYVFILNV
;
A
#
# COMPACT_ATOMS: atom_id res chain seq x y z
N MET A 1 -0.04 11.09 -23.72
CA MET A 1 1.05 10.37 -24.42
C MET A 1 2.14 10.07 -23.40
N VAL A 2 2.52 8.80 -23.22
CA VAL A 2 3.63 8.40 -22.36
C VAL A 2 4.91 8.96 -22.95
N ARG A 3 5.64 9.79 -22.21
CA ARG A 3 6.86 10.50 -22.71
C ARG A 3 8.10 9.64 -22.54
N ASN A 4 8.15 8.83 -21.48
CA ASN A 4 9.26 7.94 -21.18
C ASN A 4 8.74 6.57 -20.71
N LEU A 5 8.64 5.63 -21.65
CA LEU A 5 8.14 4.28 -21.37
C LEU A 5 9.04 3.53 -20.40
N SER A 6 10.36 3.71 -20.52
CA SER A 6 11.31 3.04 -19.62
C SER A 6 11.13 3.48 -18.17
N ALA A 7 10.88 4.77 -17.93
CA ALA A 7 10.60 5.28 -16.58
C ALA A 7 9.26 4.74 -16.05
N LEU A 8 8.21 4.68 -16.88
CA LEU A 8 6.94 4.08 -16.48
C LEU A 8 7.13 2.63 -16.04
N VAL A 9 7.79 1.82 -16.87
CA VAL A 9 8.07 0.41 -16.56
C VAL A 9 8.88 0.30 -15.27
N ALA A 10 9.92 1.12 -15.10
CA ALA A 10 10.77 1.10 -13.91
C ALA A 10 9.97 1.39 -12.62
N PHE A 11 9.06 2.38 -12.62
CA PHE A 11 8.25 2.69 -11.46
C PHE A 11 7.18 1.64 -11.17
N VAL A 12 6.57 1.06 -12.19
CA VAL A 12 5.65 -0.06 -12.01
C VAL A 12 6.40 -1.26 -11.42
N VAL A 13 7.54 -1.64 -11.98
CA VAL A 13 8.37 -2.73 -11.47
C VAL A 13 8.82 -2.46 -10.03
N LEU A 14 9.23 -1.23 -9.70
CA LEU A 14 9.59 -0.85 -8.32
C LEU A 14 8.47 -1.12 -7.33
N CYS A 15 7.23 -0.71 -7.66
CA CYS A 15 6.08 -0.93 -6.80
C CYS A 15 5.71 -2.41 -6.70
N GLU A 16 5.72 -3.15 -7.81
CA GLU A 16 5.45 -4.59 -7.80
C GLU A 16 6.50 -5.37 -7.01
N LEU A 17 7.77 -4.97 -7.06
CA LEU A 17 8.83 -5.58 -6.25
C LEU A 17 8.57 -5.37 -4.75
N ALA A 18 8.09 -4.20 -4.32
CA ALA A 18 7.66 -4.00 -2.94
C ALA A 18 6.53 -4.97 -2.55
N GLY A 19 5.56 -5.19 -3.46
CA GLY A 19 4.51 -6.20 -3.29
C GLY A 19 5.05 -7.63 -3.19
N VAL A 20 6.01 -7.98 -4.04
CA VAL A 20 6.68 -9.30 -4.00
C VAL A 20 7.39 -9.49 -2.66
N ILE A 21 8.12 -8.50 -2.16
CA ILE A 21 8.80 -8.57 -0.86
C ILE A 21 7.77 -8.77 0.27
N GLY A 22 6.68 -8.01 0.29
CA GLY A 22 5.59 -8.19 1.26
C GLY A 22 4.94 -9.57 1.17
N SER A 23 4.77 -10.10 -0.04
CA SER A 23 4.13 -11.40 -0.27
C SER A 23 4.92 -12.58 0.30
N ILE A 24 6.24 -12.48 0.44
CA ILE A 24 7.09 -13.52 1.07
C ILE A 24 6.59 -13.84 2.48
N PHE A 25 6.18 -12.82 3.24
CA PHE A 25 5.66 -12.99 4.60
C PHE A 25 4.18 -13.38 4.61
N THR A 26 3.42 -12.96 3.62
CA THR A 26 1.97 -13.11 3.59
C THR A 26 1.53 -14.49 3.10
N ILE A 27 2.15 -15.02 2.02
CA ILE A 27 1.71 -16.26 1.35
C ILE A 27 1.74 -17.47 2.29
N SER A 28 2.79 -17.60 3.09
CA SER A 28 2.92 -18.72 4.04
C SER A 28 2.01 -18.56 5.27
N SER A 29 1.72 -17.34 5.69
CA SER A 29 0.96 -17.04 6.90
C SER A 29 -0.55 -17.09 6.71
N ILE A 30 -1.06 -16.82 5.51
CA ILE A 30 -2.50 -16.86 5.23
C ILE A 30 -3.12 -18.25 5.46
N PRO A 31 -2.58 -19.36 4.93
CA PRO A 31 -3.18 -20.69 5.11
C PRO A 31 -2.87 -21.30 6.48
N THR A 32 -1.95 -20.77 7.24
CA THR A 32 -1.50 -21.29 8.53
C THR A 32 -1.99 -20.44 9.69
N TRP A 33 -1.19 -19.46 10.09
CA TRP A 33 -1.45 -18.61 11.25
C TRP A 33 -2.72 -17.75 11.09
N TYR A 34 -2.89 -17.07 9.95
CA TYR A 34 -4.05 -16.20 9.73
C TYR A 34 -5.36 -17.00 9.62
N ALA A 35 -5.31 -18.27 9.17
CA ALA A 35 -6.47 -19.11 9.04
C ALA A 35 -7.16 -19.42 10.38
N VAL A 36 -6.39 -19.54 11.47
CA VAL A 36 -6.89 -19.91 12.82
C VAL A 36 -7.31 -18.70 13.66
N LEU A 37 -7.02 -17.47 13.23
CA LEU A 37 -7.45 -16.28 13.94
C LEU A 37 -8.96 -16.07 13.87
N ARG A 38 -9.53 -15.53 14.94
CA ARG A 38 -10.91 -15.03 14.94
C ARG A 38 -10.98 -13.75 14.11
N LYS A 39 -11.89 -13.71 13.14
CA LYS A 39 -12.02 -12.63 12.17
C LYS A 39 -13.43 -12.07 12.17
N PRO A 40 -13.63 -10.78 11.85
CA PRO A 40 -14.96 -10.21 11.70
C PRO A 40 -15.67 -10.80 10.48
N TRP A 41 -17.00 -10.72 10.49
CA TRP A 41 -17.88 -11.27 9.44
C TRP A 41 -17.64 -10.67 8.04
N PHE A 42 -17.13 -9.45 7.96
CA PHE A 42 -16.85 -8.77 6.70
C PHE A 42 -15.46 -9.06 6.12
N THR A 43 -14.75 -10.06 6.63
CA THR A 43 -13.43 -10.44 6.12
C THR A 43 -13.52 -10.90 4.66
N PRO A 44 -12.80 -10.26 3.72
CA PRO A 44 -12.78 -10.69 2.33
C PRO A 44 -12.20 -12.12 2.20
N PRO A 45 -12.64 -12.89 1.18
CA PRO A 45 -12.03 -14.18 0.89
C PRO A 45 -10.53 -14.07 0.64
N ASN A 46 -9.75 -15.04 1.12
CA ASN A 46 -8.29 -15.02 1.04
C ASN A 46 -7.74 -14.85 -0.38
N TRP A 47 -8.40 -15.46 -1.40
CA TRP A 47 -7.98 -15.35 -2.79
C TRP A 47 -8.04 -13.93 -3.35
N LEU A 48 -8.83 -13.06 -2.76
CA LEU A 48 -9.02 -11.69 -3.22
C LEU A 48 -7.80 -10.79 -2.92
N PHE A 49 -7.04 -11.11 -1.89
CA PHE A 49 -5.88 -10.30 -1.47
C PHE A 49 -4.83 -10.18 -2.58
N GLY A 50 -4.45 -11.29 -3.23
CA GLY A 50 -3.44 -11.29 -4.29
C GLY A 50 -3.78 -10.36 -5.46
N PRO A 51 -4.91 -10.58 -6.16
CA PRO A 51 -5.32 -9.74 -7.28
C PRO A 51 -5.50 -8.26 -6.95
N ILE A 52 -6.03 -7.94 -5.76
CA ILE A 52 -6.20 -6.55 -5.34
C ILE A 52 -4.84 -5.89 -5.14
N TRP A 53 -3.93 -6.50 -4.37
CA TRP A 53 -2.61 -5.93 -4.12
C TRP A 53 -1.81 -5.73 -5.41
N LEU A 54 -1.82 -6.70 -6.33
CA LEU A 54 -1.21 -6.57 -7.65
C LEU A 54 -1.75 -5.34 -8.40
N THR A 55 -3.07 -5.19 -8.44
CA THR A 55 -3.70 -4.03 -9.09
C THR A 55 -3.30 -2.72 -8.42
N LEU A 56 -3.24 -2.68 -7.09
CA LEU A 56 -2.89 -1.48 -6.34
C LEU A 56 -1.43 -1.08 -6.57
N TYR A 57 -0.48 -2.01 -6.55
CA TYR A 57 0.92 -1.71 -6.85
C TYR A 57 1.11 -1.23 -8.27
N PHE A 58 0.38 -1.79 -9.24
CA PHE A 58 0.37 -1.32 -10.61
C PHE A 58 -0.11 0.14 -10.71
N LEU A 59 -1.23 0.48 -10.06
CA LEU A 59 -1.75 1.85 -10.03
C LEU A 59 -0.79 2.81 -9.30
N MET A 60 -0.15 2.38 -8.23
CA MET A 60 0.88 3.13 -7.51
C MET A 60 2.06 3.46 -8.41
N GLY A 61 2.54 2.51 -9.20
CA GLY A 61 3.63 2.72 -10.15
C GLY A 61 3.28 3.75 -11.23
N ILE A 62 2.07 3.67 -11.80
CA ILE A 62 1.57 4.67 -12.76
C ILE A 62 1.45 6.04 -12.08
N SER A 63 0.90 6.09 -10.88
CA SER A 63 0.74 7.32 -10.10
C SER A 63 2.09 8.01 -9.85
N LEU A 64 3.08 7.25 -9.42
CA LEU A 64 4.45 7.73 -9.17
C LEU A 64 5.09 8.28 -10.46
N TYR A 65 4.94 7.56 -11.58
CA TYR A 65 5.41 8.01 -12.89
C TYR A 65 4.80 9.37 -13.28
N LEU A 66 3.50 9.55 -13.10
CA LEU A 66 2.82 10.79 -13.45
C LEU A 66 3.31 12.00 -12.62
N VAL A 67 3.69 11.79 -11.37
CA VAL A 67 4.30 12.81 -10.53
C VAL A 67 5.71 13.12 -11.02
N PHE A 68 6.53 12.10 -11.27
CA PHE A 68 7.91 12.24 -11.75
C PHE A 68 7.99 12.95 -13.12
N GLU A 69 7.09 12.64 -14.06
CA GLU A 69 7.02 13.29 -15.38
C GLU A 69 6.41 14.69 -15.34
N SER A 70 5.84 15.10 -14.20
CA SER A 70 5.21 16.41 -14.07
C SER A 70 6.25 17.52 -14.05
N LYS A 71 6.40 18.26 -15.17
CA LYS A 71 7.28 19.42 -15.25
C LYS A 71 6.70 20.68 -14.56
N ARG A 72 5.52 20.58 -13.98
CA ARG A 72 4.70 21.73 -13.58
C ARG A 72 5.22 22.47 -12.35
N ASN A 73 5.86 21.76 -11.39
CA ASN A 73 6.40 22.39 -10.18
C ASN A 73 7.40 21.47 -9.46
N LYS A 74 8.67 21.55 -9.81
CA LYS A 74 9.74 20.75 -9.20
C LYS A 74 9.87 20.94 -7.69
N ALA A 75 9.51 22.07 -7.15
CA ALA A 75 9.55 22.31 -5.69
C ALA A 75 8.52 21.47 -4.94
N LYS A 76 7.37 21.16 -5.56
CA LYS A 76 6.32 20.30 -4.98
C LYS A 76 6.53 18.80 -5.26
N GLU A 77 7.29 18.48 -6.30
CA GLU A 77 7.59 17.10 -6.69
C GLU A 77 8.43 16.37 -5.62
N LYS A 78 9.51 17.00 -5.15
CA LYS A 78 10.43 16.37 -4.20
C LYS A 78 9.74 15.90 -2.90
N PRO A 79 8.96 16.71 -2.18
CA PRO A 79 8.25 16.24 -0.99
C PRO A 79 7.19 15.16 -1.31
N ALA A 80 6.56 15.23 -2.49
CA ALA A 80 5.61 14.19 -2.92
C ALA A 80 6.28 12.84 -3.14
N LEU A 81 7.46 12.80 -3.78
CA LEU A 81 8.25 11.58 -3.98
C LEU A 81 8.76 11.00 -2.66
N TRP A 82 9.20 11.85 -1.71
CA TRP A 82 9.59 11.39 -0.37
C TRP A 82 8.40 10.76 0.40
N ALA A 83 7.24 11.42 0.39
CA ALA A 83 6.04 10.87 1.02
C ALA A 83 5.65 9.52 0.42
N PHE A 84 5.76 9.38 -0.92
CA PHE A 84 5.52 8.11 -1.60
C PHE A 84 6.51 7.03 -1.17
N GLY A 85 7.80 7.35 -1.07
CA GLY A 85 8.82 6.40 -0.61
C GLY A 85 8.54 5.92 0.82
N ILE A 86 8.15 6.83 1.71
CA ILE A 86 7.81 6.50 3.10
C ILE A 86 6.61 5.55 3.15
N GLN A 87 5.51 5.85 2.44
CA GLN A 87 4.33 4.98 2.47
C GLN A 87 4.60 3.61 1.82
N LEU A 88 5.45 3.54 0.79
CA LEU A 88 5.84 2.28 0.18
C LEU A 88 6.67 1.41 1.14
N PHE A 89 7.58 2.02 1.88
CA PHE A 89 8.34 1.34 2.94
C PHE A 89 7.42 0.84 4.06
N LEU A 90 6.50 1.68 4.56
CA LEU A 90 5.53 1.28 5.58
C LEU A 90 4.64 0.14 5.09
N ASN A 91 4.25 0.13 3.81
CA ASN A 91 3.45 -0.95 3.25
C ASN A 91 4.15 -2.32 3.33
N VAL A 92 5.45 -2.37 3.03
CA VAL A 92 6.26 -3.59 3.21
C VAL A 92 6.41 -3.93 4.70
N LEU A 93 6.68 -2.93 5.53
CA LEU A 93 6.86 -3.10 6.98
C LEU A 93 5.61 -3.70 7.64
N TRP A 94 4.42 -3.28 7.22
CA TRP A 94 3.17 -3.87 7.70
C TRP A 94 3.11 -5.38 7.44
N SER A 95 3.47 -5.83 6.24
CA SER A 95 3.50 -7.27 5.93
C SER A 95 4.49 -8.03 6.82
N VAL A 96 5.65 -7.45 7.11
CA VAL A 96 6.65 -8.02 8.03
C VAL A 96 6.09 -8.13 9.45
N LEU A 97 5.52 -7.06 9.99
CA LEU A 97 5.05 -7.03 11.38
C LEU A 97 3.82 -7.91 11.58
N PHE A 98 2.83 -7.80 10.67
CA PHE A 98 1.56 -8.51 10.85
C PHE A 98 1.67 -9.98 10.43
N PHE A 99 2.14 -10.28 9.22
CA PHE A 99 2.20 -11.64 8.70
C PHE A 99 3.53 -12.36 9.00
N GLY A 100 4.66 -11.64 9.07
CA GLY A 100 5.96 -12.23 9.33
C GLY A 100 6.21 -12.47 10.82
N MET A 101 5.93 -11.47 11.65
CA MET A 101 6.20 -11.52 13.10
C MET A 101 4.96 -11.87 13.92
N HIS A 102 3.77 -11.91 13.31
CA HIS A 102 2.50 -12.19 13.96
C HIS A 102 2.15 -11.22 15.10
N TYR A 103 2.61 -9.98 15.02
CA TYR A 103 2.40 -8.94 16.03
C TYR A 103 1.10 -8.19 15.75
N LEU A 104 -0.02 -8.62 16.36
CA LEU A 104 -1.35 -8.05 16.13
C LEU A 104 -1.42 -6.57 16.47
N LEU A 105 -0.94 -6.15 17.66
CA LEU A 105 -0.96 -4.75 18.09
C LEU A 105 -0.06 -3.87 17.23
N TYR A 106 1.19 -4.30 17.02
CA TYR A 106 2.14 -3.51 16.21
C TYR A 106 1.72 -3.45 14.74
N GLY A 107 1.14 -4.53 14.20
CA GLY A 107 0.55 -4.52 12.85
C GLY A 107 -0.62 -3.54 12.73
N PHE A 108 -1.46 -3.44 13.78
CA PHE A 108 -2.54 -2.45 13.81
C PHE A 108 -2.01 -1.00 13.90
N ILE A 109 -1.05 -0.73 14.80
CA ILE A 109 -0.45 0.61 14.92
C ILE A 109 0.20 1.02 13.60
N GLU A 110 0.94 0.11 12.99
CA GLU A 110 1.67 0.34 11.76
C GLU A 110 0.74 0.63 10.57
N ILE A 111 -0.34 -0.13 10.41
CA ILE A 111 -1.28 0.10 9.29
C ILE A 111 -2.04 1.44 9.44
N VAL A 112 -2.23 1.95 10.66
CA VAL A 112 -2.74 3.29 10.90
C VAL A 112 -1.73 4.35 10.44
N LEU A 113 -0.45 4.17 10.75
CA LEU A 113 0.62 5.05 10.26
C LEU A 113 0.74 5.00 8.73
N LEU A 114 0.63 3.82 8.14
CA LEU A 114 0.57 3.63 6.70
C LEU A 114 -0.62 4.39 6.10
N TRP A 115 -1.81 4.26 6.66
CA TRP A 115 -3.01 4.97 6.20
C TRP A 115 -2.81 6.49 6.19
N ILE A 116 -2.27 7.05 7.28
CA ILE A 116 -1.96 8.48 7.39
C ILE A 116 -0.94 8.87 6.30
N SER A 117 0.11 8.08 6.12
CA SER A 117 1.14 8.34 5.11
C SER A 117 0.59 8.31 3.67
N ILE A 118 -0.35 7.40 3.38
CA ILE A 118 -1.06 7.37 2.09
C ILE A 118 -1.90 8.64 1.92
N ALA A 119 -2.64 9.05 2.93
CA ALA A 119 -3.45 10.27 2.88
C ALA A 119 -2.59 11.52 2.61
N VAL A 120 -1.46 11.65 3.30
CA VAL A 120 -0.47 12.72 3.04
C VAL A 120 0.07 12.65 1.61
N THR A 121 0.41 11.45 1.13
CA THR A 121 0.89 11.25 -0.25
C THR A 121 -0.16 11.70 -1.27
N ILE A 122 -1.43 11.34 -1.10
CA ILE A 122 -2.53 11.76 -1.97
C ILE A 122 -2.65 13.30 -2.01
N ILE A 123 -2.59 13.96 -0.85
CA ILE A 123 -2.65 15.43 -0.75
C ILE A 123 -1.47 16.08 -1.49
N LEU A 124 -0.27 15.55 -1.33
CA LEU A 124 0.92 16.08 -2.01
C LEU A 124 0.87 15.82 -3.53
N PHE A 125 0.44 14.62 -3.92
CA PHE A 125 0.26 14.26 -5.33
C PHE A 125 -0.79 15.14 -6.00
N PHE A 126 -1.88 15.47 -5.31
CA PHE A 126 -2.93 16.36 -5.83
C PHE A 126 -2.39 17.76 -6.20
N LYS A 127 -1.36 18.24 -5.47
CA LYS A 127 -0.69 19.53 -5.76
C LYS A 127 0.21 19.48 -6.98
N VAL A 128 0.59 18.27 -7.45
CA VAL A 128 1.46 18.04 -8.60
C VAL A 128 0.65 17.54 -9.80
N SER A 129 -0.13 16.48 -9.61
CA SER A 129 -0.95 15.84 -10.63
C SER A 129 -2.23 15.27 -10.02
N LYS A 130 -3.38 15.85 -10.37
CA LYS A 130 -4.69 15.35 -9.88
C LYS A 130 -4.95 13.90 -10.27
N VAL A 131 -4.57 13.52 -11.50
CA VAL A 131 -4.74 12.14 -11.99
C VAL A 131 -3.93 11.16 -11.14
N ALA A 132 -2.68 11.50 -10.82
CA ALA A 132 -1.84 10.68 -9.93
C ALA A 132 -2.50 10.49 -8.56
N ALA A 133 -3.05 11.55 -7.96
CA ALA A 133 -3.74 11.45 -6.68
C ALA A 133 -4.97 10.53 -6.75
N TYR A 134 -5.78 10.65 -7.81
CA TYR A 134 -6.97 9.81 -7.99
C TYR A 134 -6.63 8.32 -8.16
N LEU A 135 -5.50 7.99 -8.77
CA LEU A 135 -5.03 6.60 -8.89
C LEU A 135 -4.69 5.95 -7.53
N LEU A 136 -4.45 6.75 -6.49
CA LEU A 136 -4.21 6.25 -5.13
C LEU A 136 -5.49 6.10 -4.29
N LEU A 137 -6.66 6.55 -4.77
CA LEU A 137 -7.91 6.42 -4.01
C LEU A 137 -8.32 4.95 -3.77
N PRO A 138 -8.23 4.03 -4.75
CA PRO A 138 -8.49 2.61 -4.48
C PRO A 138 -7.57 2.03 -3.40
N TYR A 139 -6.33 2.50 -3.35
CA TYR A 139 -5.35 2.05 -2.36
C TYR A 139 -5.74 2.47 -0.93
N ILE A 140 -6.06 3.75 -0.70
CA ILE A 140 -6.47 4.17 0.65
C ILE A 140 -7.79 3.52 1.08
N LEU A 141 -8.71 3.28 0.16
CA LEU A 141 -9.96 2.55 0.45
C LEU A 141 -9.67 1.11 0.88
N TRP A 142 -8.78 0.41 0.17
CA TRP A 142 -8.39 -0.95 0.54
C TRP A 142 -7.67 -0.99 1.89
N VAL A 143 -6.74 -0.06 2.14
CA VAL A 143 -6.03 0.02 3.43
C VAL A 143 -6.98 0.38 4.57
N THR A 144 -8.08 1.12 4.31
CA THR A 144 -9.14 1.36 5.31
C THR A 144 -9.81 0.04 5.73
N ILE A 145 -10.14 -0.83 4.77
CA ILE A 145 -10.68 -2.15 5.05
C ILE A 145 -9.63 -2.99 5.83
N ALA A 146 -8.39 -3.00 5.37
CA ALA A 146 -7.32 -3.75 6.02
C ALA A 146 -7.04 -3.25 7.45
N ALA A 147 -7.06 -1.94 7.71
CA ALA A 147 -6.91 -1.37 9.05
C ALA A 147 -8.07 -1.77 9.97
N SER A 148 -9.29 -1.76 9.45
CA SER A 148 -10.46 -2.25 10.19
C SER A 148 -10.31 -3.74 10.53
N LEU A 149 -9.86 -4.57 9.59
CA LEU A 149 -9.58 -5.98 9.83
C LEU A 149 -8.50 -6.19 10.89
N ASN A 150 -7.39 -5.43 10.81
CA ASN A 150 -6.31 -5.51 11.82
C ASN A 150 -6.82 -5.16 13.21
N TYR A 151 -7.65 -4.11 13.34
CA TYR A 151 -8.27 -3.74 14.61
C TYR A 151 -9.13 -4.88 15.18
N TYR A 152 -10.07 -5.42 14.38
CA TYR A 152 -10.94 -6.49 14.85
C TYR A 152 -10.18 -7.78 15.13
N VAL A 153 -9.21 -8.14 14.30
CA VAL A 153 -8.35 -9.30 14.56
C VAL A 153 -7.59 -9.11 15.87
N PHE A 154 -7.07 -7.91 16.15
CA PHE A 154 -6.41 -7.61 17.43
C PHE A 154 -7.36 -7.83 18.61
N ILE A 155 -8.52 -7.18 18.67
CA ILE A 155 -9.41 -7.27 19.83
C ILE A 155 -10.08 -8.65 20.02
N LEU A 156 -10.21 -9.44 18.95
CA LEU A 156 -10.83 -10.76 19.03
C LEU A 156 -9.84 -11.88 19.44
N ASN A 157 -8.53 -11.61 19.43
CA ASN A 157 -7.49 -12.61 19.67
C ASN A 157 -6.52 -12.26 20.81
N VAL A 158 -6.81 -11.20 21.57
CA VAL A 158 -6.06 -10.77 22.77
C VAL A 158 -6.81 -11.14 24.03
#